data_07e51c2997428ac055c42f65fadcebb3
#
_entry.id   07e51c2997428ac055c42f65fadcebb3
#
_cell.length_a   1.000
_cell.length_b   1.000
_cell.length_c   1.000
_cell.angle_alpha   90.00
_cell.angle_beta   90.00
_cell.angle_gamma   90.00
#
_symmetry.space_group_name_H-M   'P 1'
#
loop_
_entity.id
_entity.type
_entity.pdbx_description
1 polymer ?
#
loop_
_entity_poly.entity_id
_entity_poly.type
_entity_poly.pdbx_seq_one_letter_code
_entity_poly.pdbx_strand_id
1 'polypeptide(L)'
;STSFFSHSDDGTQFSQPIKISSEADNRYHYQTEMIIDAADRIHFAWHDVRDRDEYKKLGGGDLSIYHVSARTGKAIQLASDQRIAKNVCSCCRTAMAEDIDGSLIILARFVYPGNIRDHGLFRLSSDGKIGEPWRVTFDDWVIEGCPAHGPALSISADGRYHMAWFTQGEKRSGLFYAWSDDQGRTFSNPMPIGDQDKLPGRAEVLSLGKQVALVWKVFDGMQTRVEA
;
A
#
# COMPACT_ATOMS: atom_id res chain seq x y z
N SER A 1 -14.58 12.13 -2.90
CA SER A 1 -14.77 11.58 -1.53
C SER A 1 -13.59 11.96 -0.67
N THR A 2 -13.84 12.24 0.60
CA THR A 2 -12.83 12.60 1.59
C THR A 2 -12.83 11.51 2.65
N SER A 3 -11.67 11.12 3.17
CA SER A 3 -11.55 10.12 4.21
C SER A 3 -11.70 10.76 5.59
N PHE A 4 -12.43 10.07 6.46
CA PHE A 4 -12.64 10.43 7.85
C PHE A 4 -12.22 9.27 8.74
N PHE A 5 -11.78 9.59 9.95
CA PHE A 5 -11.43 8.64 10.98
C PHE A 5 -12.31 8.81 12.20
N SER A 6 -12.71 7.68 12.78
CA SER A 6 -13.43 7.62 14.05
C SER A 6 -12.89 6.41 14.84
N HIS A 7 -12.87 6.49 16.16
CA HIS A 7 -12.40 5.43 17.04
C HIS A 7 -13.39 5.13 18.15
N SER A 8 -13.24 3.96 18.74
CA SER A 8 -14.08 3.49 19.85
C SER A 8 -13.19 2.76 20.86
N ASP A 9 -13.47 2.98 22.15
CA ASP A 9 -12.81 2.26 23.25
C ASP A 9 -13.54 0.97 23.62
N ASP A 10 -14.84 0.85 23.25
CA ASP A 10 -15.71 -0.27 23.64
C ASP A 10 -16.28 -1.04 22.43
N GLY A 11 -15.98 -0.62 21.21
CA GLY A 11 -16.48 -1.20 19.98
C GLY A 11 -17.95 -0.89 19.66
N THR A 12 -18.63 -0.11 20.50
CA THR A 12 -20.07 0.20 20.35
C THR A 12 -20.34 1.68 20.15
N GLN A 13 -19.60 2.55 20.83
CA GLN A 13 -19.70 3.99 20.68
C GLN A 13 -18.46 4.55 20.02
N PHE A 14 -18.65 5.29 18.94
CA PHE A 14 -17.58 5.90 18.18
C PHE A 14 -17.47 7.39 18.41
N SER A 15 -16.25 7.90 18.37
CA SER A 15 -15.96 9.32 18.40
C SER A 15 -16.59 10.05 17.22
N GLN A 16 -16.76 11.38 17.32
CA GLN A 16 -17.09 12.19 16.15
C GLN A 16 -16.01 12.00 15.08
N PRO A 17 -16.41 11.82 13.81
CA PRO A 17 -15.45 11.66 12.72
C PRO A 17 -14.56 12.90 12.54
N ILE A 18 -13.26 12.70 12.42
CA ILE A 18 -12.29 13.73 12.06
C ILE A 18 -11.79 13.52 10.65
N LYS A 19 -11.67 14.59 9.87
CA LYS A 19 -11.12 14.57 8.52
C LYS A 19 -9.61 14.30 8.60
N ILE A 20 -9.08 13.33 7.84
CA ILE A 20 -7.67 12.97 7.93
C ILE A 20 -6.74 13.92 7.16
N SER A 21 -7.24 14.66 6.17
CA SER A 21 -6.43 15.59 5.38
C SER A 21 -6.61 17.03 5.82
N SER A 22 -5.54 17.82 5.71
CA SER A 22 -5.54 19.28 5.95
C SER A 22 -6.12 20.08 4.78
N GLU A 23 -6.33 19.45 3.61
CA GLU A 23 -6.89 20.11 2.43
C GLU A 23 -8.27 20.69 2.72
N ALA A 24 -8.45 21.99 2.43
CA ALA A 24 -9.74 22.68 2.65
C ALA A 24 -10.82 22.17 1.68
N ASP A 25 -10.43 21.84 0.47
CA ASP A 25 -11.34 21.32 -0.56
C ASP A 25 -11.64 19.83 -0.32
N ASN A 26 -12.89 19.42 -0.54
CA ASN A 26 -13.31 18.02 -0.49
C ASN A 26 -12.84 17.27 -1.75
N ARG A 27 -11.52 17.27 -2.01
CA ARG A 27 -10.93 16.52 -3.12
C ARG A 27 -11.04 15.02 -2.90
N TYR A 28 -10.92 14.26 -3.98
CA TYR A 28 -11.06 12.81 -3.91
C TYR A 28 -9.83 12.16 -3.29
N HIS A 29 -10.04 11.45 -2.19
CA HIS A 29 -9.09 10.50 -1.63
C HIS A 29 -9.44 9.10 -2.09
N TYR A 30 -8.42 8.32 -2.42
CA TYR A 30 -8.55 6.93 -2.83
C TYR A 30 -7.65 6.06 -1.98
N GLN A 31 -8.04 4.80 -1.79
CA GLN A 31 -7.18 3.75 -1.24
C GLN A 31 -6.49 4.17 0.06
N THR A 32 -7.26 4.69 1.01
CA THR A 32 -6.74 5.04 2.34
C THR A 32 -6.33 3.78 3.09
N GLU A 33 -5.11 3.75 3.57
CA GLU A 33 -4.53 2.72 4.42
C GLU A 33 -4.27 3.30 5.80
N MET A 34 -4.34 2.45 6.84
CA MET A 34 -4.12 2.84 8.23
C MET A 34 -3.34 1.76 8.96
N ILE A 35 -2.32 2.15 9.72
CA ILE A 35 -1.66 1.29 10.70
C ILE A 35 -1.45 2.02 12.02
N ILE A 36 -1.23 1.26 13.09
CA ILE A 36 -0.76 1.77 14.39
C ILE A 36 0.63 1.20 14.60
N ASP A 37 1.60 2.08 14.86
CA ASP A 37 3.00 1.71 15.12
C ASP A 37 3.21 1.25 16.57
N ALA A 38 4.37 0.67 16.87
CA ALA A 38 4.73 0.21 18.21
C ALA A 38 4.89 1.35 19.24
N ALA A 39 4.93 2.60 18.80
CA ALA A 39 4.95 3.81 19.64
C ALA A 39 3.55 4.41 19.85
N ASP A 40 2.48 3.64 19.58
CA ASP A 40 1.08 4.07 19.69
C ASP A 40 0.75 5.31 18.83
N ARG A 41 1.32 5.40 17.65
CA ARG A 41 0.92 6.41 16.66
C ARG A 41 0.08 5.79 15.57
N ILE A 42 -1.01 6.44 15.24
CA ILE A 42 -1.82 6.11 14.07
C ILE A 42 -1.22 6.81 12.87
N HIS A 43 -1.06 6.08 11.79
CA HIS A 43 -0.62 6.58 10.50
C HIS A 43 -1.68 6.33 9.45
N PHE A 44 -1.96 7.35 8.63
CA PHE A 44 -2.83 7.24 7.47
C PHE A 44 -2.03 7.60 6.23
N ALA A 45 -2.18 6.80 5.18
CA ALA A 45 -1.71 7.14 3.85
C ALA A 45 -2.86 6.98 2.85
N TRP A 46 -2.96 7.89 1.87
CA TRP A 46 -4.01 7.85 0.86
C TRP A 46 -3.50 8.40 -0.47
N HIS A 47 -4.16 7.96 -1.54
CA HIS A 47 -3.95 8.55 -2.85
C HIS A 47 -4.73 9.85 -2.96
N ASP A 48 -4.08 10.90 -3.41
CA ASP A 48 -4.62 12.25 -3.49
C ASP A 48 -4.50 12.82 -4.90
N VAL A 49 -5.54 13.51 -5.35
CA VAL A 49 -5.60 14.10 -6.70
C VAL A 49 -5.09 15.54 -6.75
N ARG A 50 -4.72 16.13 -5.59
CA ARG A 50 -4.39 17.57 -5.51
C ARG A 50 -3.25 17.99 -6.45
N ASP A 51 -2.34 17.09 -6.78
CA ASP A 51 -1.19 17.33 -7.67
C ASP A 51 -1.42 16.83 -9.10
N ARG A 52 -2.61 16.34 -9.42
CA ARG A 52 -2.89 15.66 -10.70
C ARG A 52 -2.56 16.49 -11.94
N ASP A 53 -2.83 17.80 -11.90
CA ASP A 53 -2.58 18.67 -13.04
C ASP A 53 -1.09 18.93 -13.26
N GLU A 54 -0.27 18.87 -12.22
CA GLU A 54 1.18 18.90 -12.30
C GLU A 54 1.70 17.70 -13.08
N TYR A 55 1.23 16.47 -12.73
CA TYR A 55 1.72 15.24 -13.35
C TYR A 55 1.28 15.04 -14.79
N LYS A 56 0.07 15.47 -15.14
CA LYS A 56 -0.40 15.42 -16.54
C LYS A 56 0.51 16.21 -17.48
N LYS A 57 1.03 17.35 -17.02
CA LYS A 57 1.97 18.17 -17.79
C LYS A 57 3.34 17.51 -17.95
N LEU A 58 3.72 16.64 -17.02
CA LEU A 58 5.01 15.96 -16.99
C LEU A 58 4.98 14.56 -17.61
N GLY A 59 3.81 14.10 -18.10
CA GLY A 59 3.64 12.74 -18.64
C GLY A 59 3.80 11.64 -17.59
N GLY A 60 3.61 11.99 -16.30
CA GLY A 60 3.77 11.05 -15.17
C GLY A 60 2.50 10.33 -14.77
N GLY A 61 2.58 9.64 -13.66
CA GLY A 61 1.46 8.96 -13.01
C GLY A 61 0.38 9.92 -12.52
N ASP A 62 -0.80 9.38 -12.25
CA ASP A 62 -2.00 10.19 -12.02
C ASP A 62 -2.06 10.83 -10.63
N LEU A 63 -1.43 10.25 -9.60
CA LEU A 63 -1.65 10.66 -8.20
C LEU A 63 -0.37 10.69 -7.37
N SER A 64 -0.50 11.38 -6.23
CA SER A 64 0.45 11.36 -5.11
C SER A 64 -0.06 10.46 -3.99
N ILE A 65 0.84 10.01 -3.10
CA ILE A 65 0.50 9.50 -1.78
C ILE A 65 0.77 10.62 -0.77
N TYR A 66 -0.22 10.89 0.06
CA TYR A 66 -0.12 11.76 1.23
C TYR A 66 -0.20 10.94 2.49
N HIS A 67 0.43 11.44 3.54
CA HIS A 67 0.52 10.81 4.85
C HIS A 67 0.26 11.83 5.95
N VAL A 68 -0.39 11.35 7.01
CA VAL A 68 -0.55 12.07 8.27
C VAL A 68 -0.45 11.08 9.42
N SER A 69 0.01 11.54 10.58
CA SER A 69 0.02 10.74 11.80
C SER A 69 -0.49 11.50 13.00
N ALA A 70 -0.91 10.75 14.02
CA ALA A 70 -1.29 11.25 15.32
C ALA A 70 -0.91 10.24 16.41
N ARG A 71 -0.75 10.68 17.66
CA ARG A 71 -0.72 9.76 18.79
C ARG A 71 -2.13 9.25 19.09
N THR A 72 -2.22 7.97 19.48
CA THR A 72 -3.46 7.42 20.02
C THR A 72 -3.82 8.10 21.34
N GLY A 73 -5.07 8.08 21.73
CA GLY A 73 -5.54 8.64 23.00
C GLY A 73 -6.94 9.25 22.91
N LYS A 74 -7.41 9.83 24.01
CA LYS A 74 -8.78 10.38 24.10
C LYS A 74 -9.04 11.58 23.19
N ALA A 75 -8.01 12.33 22.83
CA ALA A 75 -8.11 13.49 21.93
C ALA A 75 -7.05 13.33 20.83
N ILE A 76 -7.45 12.76 19.69
CA ILE A 76 -6.55 12.57 18.55
C ILE A 76 -6.45 13.88 17.77
N GLN A 77 -5.23 14.40 17.68
CA GLN A 77 -4.90 15.57 16.88
C GLN A 77 -3.96 15.15 15.74
N LEU A 78 -4.46 15.24 14.53
CA LEU A 78 -3.67 14.96 13.34
C LEU A 78 -2.64 16.08 13.10
N ALA A 79 -1.41 15.69 12.76
CA ALA A 79 -0.41 16.61 12.26
C ALA A 79 -0.83 17.20 10.90
N SER A 80 -0.02 18.07 10.32
CA SER A 80 -0.21 18.46 8.92
C SER A 80 0.16 17.29 8.01
N ASP A 81 -0.68 17.02 7.01
CA ASP A 81 -0.39 16.01 6.01
C ASP A 81 0.76 16.43 5.11
N GLN A 82 1.52 15.46 4.65
CA GLN A 82 2.65 15.67 3.75
C GLN A 82 2.59 14.71 2.57
N ARG A 83 3.04 15.16 1.39
CA ARG A 83 3.22 14.30 0.24
C ARG A 83 4.45 13.42 0.45
N ILE A 84 4.28 12.10 0.39
CA ILE A 84 5.34 11.11 0.60
C ILE A 84 5.74 10.35 -0.65
N ALA A 85 4.92 10.36 -1.70
CA ALA A 85 5.25 9.79 -3.00
C ALA A 85 4.49 10.49 -4.12
N LYS A 86 4.98 10.33 -5.35
CA LYS A 86 4.38 10.80 -6.61
C LYS A 86 4.42 9.70 -7.67
N ASN A 87 3.71 9.90 -8.79
CA ASN A 87 3.66 8.96 -9.91
C ASN A 87 3.10 7.57 -9.52
N VAL A 88 2.09 7.54 -8.65
CA VAL A 88 1.47 6.28 -8.24
C VAL A 88 0.24 5.96 -9.09
N CYS A 89 -0.04 4.68 -9.24
CA CYS A 89 -1.22 4.18 -9.94
C CYS A 89 -2.47 4.46 -9.12
N SER A 90 -3.43 5.19 -9.70
CA SER A 90 -4.59 5.75 -9.00
C SER A 90 -5.55 4.75 -8.35
N CYS A 91 -5.59 3.53 -8.85
CA CYS A 91 -6.62 2.56 -8.46
C CYS A 91 -6.10 1.36 -7.67
N CYS A 92 -4.80 1.29 -7.44
CA CYS A 92 -4.19 0.18 -6.70
C CYS A 92 -4.03 0.56 -5.23
N ARG A 93 -4.46 -0.31 -4.31
CA ARG A 93 -4.22 -0.11 -2.89
C ARG A 93 -2.73 0.05 -2.61
N THR A 94 -2.41 0.80 -1.58
CA THR A 94 -1.08 0.88 -0.99
C THR A 94 -1.04 -0.08 0.20
N ALA A 95 0.11 -0.67 0.48
CA ALA A 95 0.33 -1.41 1.71
C ALA A 95 1.35 -0.68 2.58
N MET A 96 1.15 -0.70 3.91
CA MET A 96 2.06 -0.15 4.91
C MET A 96 2.41 -1.21 5.94
N ALA A 97 3.66 -1.21 6.39
CA ALA A 97 4.12 -2.00 7.52
C ALA A 97 5.18 -1.22 8.30
N GLU A 98 5.26 -1.44 9.61
CA GLU A 98 6.33 -0.91 10.43
C GLU A 98 7.55 -1.85 10.37
N ASP A 99 8.73 -1.27 10.12
CA ASP A 99 10.01 -1.98 10.19
C ASP A 99 10.52 -2.06 11.63
N ILE A 100 11.46 -2.96 11.88
CA ILE A 100 12.06 -3.19 13.21
C ILE A 100 12.76 -1.96 13.80
N ASP A 101 13.09 -0.96 12.98
CA ASP A 101 13.68 0.32 13.42
C ASP A 101 12.63 1.43 13.65
N GLY A 102 11.33 1.10 13.58
CA GLY A 102 10.23 2.04 13.75
C GLY A 102 9.96 2.92 12.52
N SER A 103 10.60 2.65 11.39
CA SER A 103 10.26 3.31 10.13
C SER A 103 9.04 2.67 9.50
N LEU A 104 8.23 3.45 8.78
CA LEU A 104 7.17 2.90 7.94
C LEU A 104 7.73 2.54 6.56
N ILE A 105 7.39 1.35 6.13
CA ILE A 105 7.66 0.87 4.77
C ILE A 105 6.35 0.91 4.00
N ILE A 106 6.39 1.56 2.86
CA ILE A 106 5.22 1.74 2.01
C ILE A 106 5.50 1.04 0.67
N LEU A 107 4.60 0.13 0.30
CA LEU A 107 4.63 -0.60 -0.96
C LEU A 107 3.45 -0.15 -1.81
N ALA A 108 3.72 0.42 -2.96
CA ALA A 108 2.72 0.92 -3.89
C ALA A 108 3.02 0.54 -5.33
N ARG A 109 2.01 0.57 -6.19
CA ARG A 109 2.21 0.46 -7.63
C ARG A 109 2.50 1.83 -8.21
N PHE A 110 3.66 1.97 -8.85
CA PHE A 110 4.08 3.19 -9.52
C PHE A 110 3.84 3.12 -11.02
N VAL A 111 3.85 4.29 -11.64
CA VAL A 111 3.86 4.46 -13.10
C VAL A 111 5.26 4.87 -13.51
N TYR A 112 6.01 3.92 -14.04
CA TYR A 112 7.36 4.15 -14.57
C TYR A 112 7.31 4.59 -16.04
N PRO A 113 8.43 5.11 -16.61
CA PRO A 113 8.51 5.46 -18.01
C PRO A 113 8.02 4.32 -18.93
N GLY A 114 7.31 4.67 -20.01
CA GLY A 114 6.68 3.67 -20.88
C GLY A 114 5.35 3.12 -20.34
N ASN A 115 4.73 3.77 -19.37
CA ASN A 115 3.47 3.35 -18.72
C ASN A 115 3.57 1.98 -18.03
N ILE A 116 4.77 1.63 -17.56
CA ILE A 116 5.02 0.39 -16.83
C ILE A 116 4.45 0.52 -15.42
N ARG A 117 3.59 -0.42 -15.02
CA ARG A 117 2.84 -0.45 -13.76
C ARG A 117 3.40 -1.48 -12.78
N ASP A 118 4.61 -1.25 -12.29
CA ASP A 118 5.28 -2.13 -11.33
C ASP A 118 5.29 -1.56 -9.92
N HIS A 119 5.64 -2.41 -8.95
CA HIS A 119 5.67 -2.01 -7.55
C HIS A 119 7.00 -1.39 -7.17
N GLY A 120 6.93 -0.43 -6.27
CA GLY A 120 8.06 0.19 -5.61
C GLY A 120 7.85 0.26 -4.11
N LEU A 121 8.94 0.18 -3.39
CA LEU A 121 9.03 0.44 -1.95
C LEU A 121 9.64 1.81 -1.71
N PHE A 122 9.25 2.43 -0.60
CA PHE A 122 9.97 3.56 -0.02
C PHE A 122 9.80 3.56 1.49
N ARG A 123 10.64 4.32 2.16
CA ARG A 123 10.72 4.39 3.61
C ARG A 123 10.35 5.79 4.10
N LEU A 124 9.52 5.86 5.10
CA LEU A 124 9.28 7.05 5.93
C LEU A 124 9.89 6.76 7.30
N SER A 125 11.02 7.36 7.61
CA SER A 125 11.70 7.15 8.87
C SER A 125 10.94 7.77 10.04
N SER A 126 11.20 7.30 11.26
CA SER A 126 10.51 7.74 12.49
C SER A 126 10.70 9.24 12.79
N ASP A 127 11.75 9.87 12.25
CA ASP A 127 11.98 11.32 12.28
C ASP A 127 11.26 12.10 11.17
N GLY A 128 10.46 11.40 10.33
CA GLY A 128 9.68 12.00 9.25
C GLY A 128 10.41 12.20 7.93
N LYS A 129 11.64 11.71 7.79
CA LYS A 129 12.39 11.78 6.53
C LYS A 129 11.85 10.77 5.53
N ILE A 130 11.56 11.24 4.33
CA ILE A 130 11.05 10.42 3.22
C ILE A 130 12.22 9.97 2.35
N GLY A 131 12.35 8.65 2.18
CA GLY A 131 13.33 8.06 1.24
C GLY A 131 12.80 8.05 -0.19
N GLU A 132 13.71 8.06 -1.16
CA GLU A 132 13.33 7.91 -2.57
C GLU A 132 12.79 6.49 -2.82
N PRO A 133 11.69 6.36 -3.60
CA PRO A 133 11.16 5.07 -3.99
C PRO A 133 12.14 4.26 -4.85
N TRP A 134 12.22 2.95 -4.61
CA TRP A 134 12.95 2.03 -5.48
C TRP A 134 12.03 0.92 -5.99
N ARG A 135 12.20 0.53 -7.27
CA ARG A 135 11.40 -0.49 -7.92
C ARG A 135 11.77 -1.88 -7.37
N VAL A 136 10.75 -2.71 -7.06
CA VAL A 136 10.92 -4.04 -6.46
C VAL A 136 10.30 -5.16 -7.28
N THR A 137 9.38 -4.86 -8.19
CA THR A 137 8.92 -5.80 -9.21
C THR A 137 9.39 -5.33 -10.59
N PHE A 138 9.71 -6.29 -11.44
CA PHE A 138 10.23 -6.06 -12.80
C PHE A 138 9.44 -6.92 -13.80
N ASP A 139 8.11 -6.86 -13.67
CA ASP A 139 7.18 -7.62 -14.48
C ASP A 139 6.90 -6.93 -15.83
N ASP A 140 7.22 -5.64 -15.90
CA ASP A 140 7.03 -4.77 -17.07
C ASP A 140 5.57 -4.75 -17.55
N TRP A 141 4.65 -4.61 -16.59
CA TRP A 141 3.22 -4.58 -16.92
C TRP A 141 2.80 -3.24 -17.52
N VAL A 142 2.67 -3.20 -18.83
CA VAL A 142 2.12 -2.05 -19.56
C VAL A 142 0.61 -2.22 -19.71
N ILE A 143 -0.17 -1.24 -19.26
CA ILE A 143 -1.63 -1.25 -19.36
C ILE A 143 -2.20 0.15 -19.53
N GLU A 144 -3.02 0.33 -20.57
CA GLU A 144 -3.85 1.52 -20.78
C GLU A 144 -5.16 1.40 -19.99
N GLY A 145 -5.07 1.42 -18.67
CA GLY A 145 -6.23 1.21 -17.81
C GLY A 145 -5.88 1.14 -16.34
N CYS A 146 -6.84 0.61 -15.58
CA CYS A 146 -6.77 0.51 -14.13
C CYS A 146 -6.58 -0.96 -13.71
N PRO A 147 -5.39 -1.36 -13.23
CA PRO A 147 -5.17 -2.73 -12.75
C PRO A 147 -6.09 -3.13 -11.59
N ALA A 148 -6.43 -2.19 -10.71
CA ALA A 148 -7.24 -2.38 -9.51
C ALA A 148 -6.74 -3.47 -8.54
N HIS A 149 -5.46 -3.82 -8.61
CA HIS A 149 -4.78 -4.81 -7.78
C HIS A 149 -3.63 -4.14 -7.01
N GLY A 150 -3.85 -3.87 -5.73
CA GLY A 150 -2.79 -3.42 -4.81
C GLY A 150 -1.93 -4.59 -4.33
N PRO A 151 -0.71 -4.31 -3.87
CA PRO A 151 0.14 -5.28 -3.20
C PRO A 151 -0.31 -5.48 -1.75
N ALA A 152 0.28 -6.50 -1.11
CA ALA A 152 0.26 -6.70 0.33
C ALA A 152 1.69 -6.76 0.86
N LEU A 153 1.91 -6.27 2.08
CA LEU A 153 3.20 -6.21 2.74
C LEU A 153 3.04 -6.57 4.21
N SER A 154 3.93 -7.41 4.72
CA SER A 154 4.11 -7.65 6.15
C SER A 154 5.58 -7.74 6.46
N ILE A 155 6.00 -7.24 7.63
CA ILE A 155 7.37 -7.35 8.11
C ILE A 155 7.36 -8.17 9.38
N SER A 156 8.15 -9.24 9.42
CA SER A 156 8.25 -10.10 10.58
C SER A 156 9.18 -9.50 11.66
N ALA A 157 9.07 -10.00 12.89
CA ALA A 157 9.83 -9.50 14.03
C ALA A 157 11.36 -9.64 13.86
N ASP A 158 11.82 -10.51 12.96
CA ASP A 158 13.23 -10.65 12.59
C ASP A 158 13.66 -9.74 11.42
N GLY A 159 12.76 -8.86 10.95
CA GLY A 159 13.03 -7.88 9.90
C GLY A 159 12.90 -8.41 8.48
N ARG A 160 12.37 -9.62 8.26
CA ARG A 160 12.09 -10.12 6.91
C ARG A 160 10.84 -9.48 6.35
N TYR A 161 10.93 -8.99 5.12
CA TYR A 161 9.79 -8.45 4.38
C TYR A 161 9.10 -9.54 3.59
N HIS A 162 7.78 -9.58 3.63
CA HIS A 162 6.92 -10.49 2.89
C HIS A 162 6.01 -9.67 2.00
N MET A 163 6.05 -9.95 0.70
CA MET A 163 5.27 -9.22 -0.29
C MET A 163 4.43 -10.17 -1.12
N ALA A 164 3.16 -9.82 -1.34
CA ALA A 164 2.31 -10.48 -2.33
C ALA A 164 1.78 -9.46 -3.33
N TRP A 165 1.73 -9.80 -4.62
CA TRP A 165 1.27 -8.89 -5.66
C TRP A 165 0.70 -9.63 -6.85
N PHE A 166 -0.21 -8.95 -7.53
CA PHE A 166 -0.75 -9.38 -8.82
C PHE A 166 -0.10 -8.61 -9.96
N THR A 167 0.18 -9.29 -11.05
CA THR A 167 0.69 -8.70 -12.30
C THR A 167 0.09 -9.40 -13.53
N GLN A 168 0.06 -8.71 -14.65
CA GLN A 168 -0.15 -9.26 -15.99
C GLN A 168 0.92 -8.69 -16.94
N GLY A 169 2.14 -8.64 -16.43
CA GLY A 169 3.30 -8.14 -17.16
C GLY A 169 3.81 -9.13 -18.19
N GLU A 170 4.72 -8.67 -19.03
CA GLU A 170 5.34 -9.48 -20.08
C GLU A 170 6.10 -10.67 -19.50
N LYS A 171 6.79 -10.48 -18.36
CA LYS A 171 7.63 -11.52 -17.77
C LYS A 171 6.86 -12.56 -16.97
N ARG A 172 5.70 -12.19 -16.43
CA ARG A 172 4.84 -13.10 -15.64
C ARG A 172 3.44 -12.55 -15.51
N SER A 173 2.46 -13.44 -15.34
CA SER A 173 1.06 -13.10 -15.13
C SER A 173 0.48 -13.94 -14.00
N GLY A 174 -0.28 -13.30 -13.10
CA GLY A 174 -0.95 -13.94 -11.98
C GLY A 174 -0.61 -13.30 -10.63
N LEU A 175 -0.86 -14.05 -9.57
CA LEU A 175 -0.57 -13.66 -8.19
C LEU A 175 0.73 -14.31 -7.72
N PHE A 176 1.60 -13.52 -7.10
CA PHE A 176 2.92 -13.97 -6.66
C PHE A 176 3.20 -13.54 -5.23
N TYR A 177 4.10 -14.28 -4.59
CA TYR A 177 4.69 -13.98 -3.30
C TYR A 177 6.22 -14.02 -3.40
N ALA A 178 6.88 -13.15 -2.64
CA ALA A 178 8.32 -13.15 -2.44
C ALA A 178 8.67 -12.57 -1.06
N TRP A 179 9.88 -12.84 -0.59
CA TRP A 179 10.42 -12.28 0.64
C TRP A 179 11.77 -11.64 0.43
N SER A 180 12.15 -10.77 1.36
CA SER A 180 13.44 -10.06 1.37
C SER A 180 14.06 -10.10 2.76
N ASP A 181 15.36 -10.37 2.84
CA ASP A 181 16.16 -10.35 4.07
C ASP A 181 17.07 -9.10 4.16
N ASP A 182 16.97 -8.17 3.20
CA ASP A 182 17.81 -6.98 3.06
C ASP A 182 16.99 -5.69 3.00
N GLN A 183 15.91 -5.62 3.79
CA GLN A 183 15.02 -4.45 3.88
C GLN A 183 14.37 -4.09 2.53
N GLY A 184 14.02 -5.09 1.73
CA GLY A 184 13.35 -4.91 0.45
C GLY A 184 14.25 -4.44 -0.69
N ARG A 185 15.58 -4.52 -0.53
CA ARG A 185 16.53 -4.18 -1.62
C ARG A 185 16.53 -5.23 -2.70
N THR A 186 16.52 -6.50 -2.29
CA THR A 186 16.32 -7.63 -3.19
C THR A 186 15.26 -8.58 -2.65
N PHE A 187 14.57 -9.27 -3.54
CA PHE A 187 13.55 -10.23 -3.20
C PHE A 187 13.91 -11.62 -3.73
N SER A 188 13.45 -12.65 -3.03
CA SER A 188 13.51 -14.03 -3.49
C SER A 188 12.88 -14.19 -4.87
N ASN A 189 13.13 -15.30 -5.54
CA ASN A 189 12.40 -15.64 -6.75
C ASN A 189 10.89 -15.66 -6.47
N PRO A 190 10.06 -14.97 -7.28
CA PRO A 190 8.61 -14.96 -7.11
C PRO A 190 8.01 -16.36 -7.17
N MET A 191 7.21 -16.71 -6.17
CA MET A 191 6.45 -17.96 -6.12
C MET A 191 5.00 -17.67 -6.50
N PRO A 192 4.41 -18.41 -7.47
CA PRO A 192 3.00 -18.26 -7.79
C PRO A 192 2.11 -18.71 -6.63
N ILE A 193 1.01 -17.98 -6.39
CA ILE A 193 0.03 -18.29 -5.36
C ILE A 193 -1.29 -18.67 -6.00
N GLY A 194 -1.89 -19.74 -5.51
CA GLY A 194 -3.18 -20.21 -5.96
C GLY A 194 -3.17 -20.81 -7.38
N ASP A 195 -4.33 -21.22 -7.82
CA ASP A 195 -4.55 -21.74 -9.18
C ASP A 195 -4.72 -20.54 -10.13
N GLN A 196 -3.76 -20.33 -11.02
CA GLN A 196 -3.75 -19.19 -11.94
C GLN A 196 -4.96 -19.20 -12.90
N ASP A 197 -5.54 -20.35 -13.17
CA ASP A 197 -6.74 -20.49 -14.04
C ASP A 197 -8.02 -19.98 -13.33
N LYS A 198 -7.97 -19.80 -12.00
CA LYS A 198 -9.07 -19.28 -11.19
C LYS A 198 -8.93 -17.79 -10.86
N LEU A 199 -8.15 -17.06 -11.64
CA LEU A 199 -7.95 -15.61 -11.49
C LEU A 199 -7.67 -15.19 -10.04
N PRO A 200 -6.61 -15.71 -9.39
CA PRO A 200 -6.26 -15.33 -8.03
C PRO A 200 -5.89 -13.85 -7.98
N GLY A 201 -6.27 -13.17 -6.89
CA GLY A 201 -5.97 -11.76 -6.73
C GLY A 201 -6.34 -11.23 -5.36
N ARG A 202 -6.05 -9.95 -5.11
CA ARG A 202 -6.35 -9.27 -3.85
C ARG A 202 -5.80 -10.00 -2.64
N ALA A 203 -4.53 -10.43 -2.72
CA ALA A 203 -3.87 -11.08 -1.60
C ALA A 203 -3.69 -10.14 -0.42
N GLU A 204 -3.72 -10.76 0.76
CA GLU A 204 -3.18 -10.21 2.00
C GLU A 204 -2.09 -11.15 2.52
N VAL A 205 -1.06 -10.59 3.13
CA VAL A 205 0.04 -11.33 3.75
C VAL A 205 0.22 -10.86 5.18
N LEU A 206 0.40 -11.81 6.10
CA LEU A 206 0.65 -11.54 7.50
C LEU A 206 1.73 -12.46 8.03
N SER A 207 2.77 -11.90 8.63
CA SER A 207 3.77 -12.66 9.36
C SER A 207 3.29 -12.92 10.79
N LEU A 208 3.39 -14.17 11.24
CA LEU A 208 2.95 -14.67 12.55
C LEU A 208 4.12 -15.42 13.20
N GLY A 209 5.05 -14.69 13.82
CA GLY A 209 6.28 -15.25 14.34
C GLY A 209 7.15 -15.86 13.24
N LYS A 210 7.29 -17.20 13.21
CA LYS A 210 8.04 -17.92 12.16
C LYS A 210 7.18 -18.38 10.99
N GLN A 211 5.90 -18.10 11.02
CA GLN A 211 4.94 -18.50 9.99
C GLN A 211 4.50 -17.26 9.19
N VAL A 212 4.09 -17.50 7.96
CA VAL A 212 3.48 -16.49 7.09
C VAL A 212 2.13 -17.03 6.65
N ALA A 213 1.09 -16.27 6.89
CA ALA A 213 -0.23 -16.53 6.37
C ALA A 213 -0.46 -15.69 5.11
N LEU A 214 -1.00 -16.33 4.09
CA LEU A 214 -1.44 -15.70 2.86
C LEU A 214 -2.91 -16.02 2.67
N VAL A 215 -3.70 -15.01 2.33
CA VAL A 215 -5.09 -15.20 1.91
C VAL A 215 -5.32 -14.46 0.61
N TRP A 216 -6.11 -15.03 -0.28
CA TRP A 216 -6.41 -14.41 -1.56
C TRP A 216 -7.81 -14.75 -2.04
N LYS A 217 -8.27 -13.96 -2.98
CA LYS A 217 -9.55 -14.15 -3.64
C LYS A 217 -9.34 -14.95 -4.93
N VAL A 218 -10.22 -15.91 -5.20
CA VAL A 218 -10.34 -16.60 -6.49
C VAL A 218 -11.73 -16.44 -7.08
N PHE A 219 -11.83 -16.56 -8.39
CA PHE A 219 -13.09 -16.57 -9.11
C PHE A 219 -13.08 -17.71 -10.14
N ASP A 220 -14.02 -18.65 -10.03
CA ASP A 220 -14.11 -19.84 -10.87
C ASP A 220 -15.07 -19.68 -12.07
N GLY A 221 -15.48 -18.45 -12.37
CA GLY A 221 -16.47 -18.14 -13.40
C GLY A 221 -17.91 -18.06 -12.87
N MET A 222 -18.18 -18.57 -11.68
CA MET A 222 -19.51 -18.56 -11.04
C MET A 222 -19.49 -17.95 -9.64
N GLN A 223 -18.47 -18.25 -8.84
CA GLN A 223 -18.39 -17.86 -7.44
C GLN A 223 -17.04 -17.23 -7.12
N THR A 224 -17.09 -16.25 -6.21
CA THR A 224 -15.91 -15.72 -5.56
C THR A 224 -15.68 -16.46 -4.25
N ARG A 225 -14.46 -16.94 -4.01
CA ARG A 225 -14.03 -17.58 -2.76
C ARG A 225 -12.78 -16.92 -2.22
N VAL A 226 -12.54 -17.12 -0.92
CA VAL A 226 -11.28 -16.78 -0.26
C VAL A 226 -10.55 -18.10 0.00
N GLU A 227 -9.28 -18.15 -0.38
CA GLU A 227 -8.36 -19.26 -0.15
C GLU A 227 -7.20 -18.79 0.73
N ALA A 228 -6.52 -19.75 1.41
CA ALA A 228 -5.37 -19.50 2.27
C ALA A 228 -4.34 -20.63 2.14
#